data_e2799974c57a22c9f3d0d23b42e3af40
#
_entry.id   e2799974c57a22c9f3d0d23b42e3af40
#
_cell.length_a   1.000
_cell.length_b   1.000
_cell.length_c   1.000
_cell.angle_alpha   90.00
_cell.angle_beta   90.00
_cell.angle_gamma   90.00
#
_symmetry.space_group_name_H-M   'P 1'
#
loop_
_entity.id
_entity.type
_entity.pdbx_description
1 polymer ?
#
loop_
_entity_poly.entity_id
_entity_poly.type
_entity_poly.pdbx_seq_one_letter_code
_entity_poly.pdbx_strand_id
1 'polypeptide(L)' 'MATLPPRARAVLVLYDVEGWKHEEIADALGMAVGSSKAQLHRARGLLRERLEAHA' A
#
# COMPACT_ATOMS: atom_id res chain seq x y z
N MET A 1 12.20 -5.33 13.52
CA MET A 1 12.28 -4.56 12.30
C MET A 1 10.89 -4.26 11.78
N ALA A 2 10.60 -2.99 11.54
CA ALA A 2 9.27 -2.61 11.08
C ALA A 2 9.07 -3.02 9.62
N THR A 3 8.11 -3.89 9.37
CA THR A 3 7.74 -4.29 8.02
C THR A 3 6.34 -3.77 7.73
N LEU A 4 6.04 -3.56 6.46
CA LEU A 4 4.70 -3.15 6.08
C LEU A 4 3.70 -4.27 6.35
N PRO A 5 2.48 -3.94 6.82
CA PRO A 5 1.43 -4.94 6.93
C PRO A 5 1.19 -5.61 5.56
N PRO A 6 0.89 -6.90 5.51
CA PRO A 6 0.76 -7.62 4.23
C PRO A 6 -0.17 -6.98 3.22
N ARG A 7 -1.34 -6.50 3.65
CA ARG A 7 -2.28 -5.88 2.72
C ARG A 7 -1.79 -4.53 2.21
N ALA A 8 -1.20 -3.72 3.09
CA ALA A 8 -0.65 -2.43 2.69
C ALA A 8 0.49 -2.62 1.70
N ARG A 9 1.33 -3.62 1.93
CA ARG A 9 2.42 -3.97 1.03
C ARG A 9 1.88 -4.42 -0.33
N ALA A 10 0.88 -5.27 -0.34
CA ALA A 10 0.28 -5.77 -1.58
C ALA A 10 -0.30 -4.61 -2.41
N VAL A 11 -1.04 -3.72 -1.77
CA VAL A 11 -1.62 -2.57 -2.46
C VAL A 11 -0.52 -1.67 -3.02
N LEU A 12 0.51 -1.41 -2.23
CA LEU A 12 1.63 -0.57 -2.67
C LEU A 12 2.30 -1.14 -3.92
N VAL A 13 2.61 -2.42 -3.91
CA VAL A 13 3.27 -3.09 -5.04
C VAL A 13 2.37 -3.08 -6.26
N LEU A 14 1.12 -3.45 -6.10
CA LEU A 14 0.18 -3.50 -7.24
C LEU A 14 -0.04 -2.12 -7.84
N TYR A 15 -0.15 -1.10 -7.03
CA TYR A 15 -0.41 0.25 -7.50
C TYR A 15 0.85 0.93 -8.06
N ASP A 16 1.92 0.98 -7.27
CA ASP A 16 3.12 1.73 -7.64
C ASP A 16 4.06 0.99 -8.59
N VAL A 17 4.12 -0.33 -8.51
CA VAL A 17 5.01 -1.12 -9.35
C VAL A 17 4.30 -1.69 -10.57
N GLU A 18 3.15 -2.33 -10.36
CA GLU A 18 2.40 -2.98 -11.43
C GLU A 18 1.46 -2.04 -12.19
N GLY A 19 1.17 -0.88 -11.62
CA GLY A 19 0.32 0.11 -12.28
C GLY A 19 -1.18 -0.21 -12.27
N TRP A 20 -1.64 -1.01 -11.31
CA TRP A 20 -3.05 -1.36 -11.20
C TRP A 20 -3.86 -0.17 -10.67
N LYS A 21 -5.12 -0.11 -11.08
CA LYS A 21 -6.06 0.85 -10.50
C LYS A 21 -6.59 0.33 -9.18
N HIS A 22 -7.01 1.23 -8.28
CA HIS A 22 -7.58 0.82 -6.99
C HIS A 22 -8.76 -0.12 -7.14
N GLU A 23 -9.59 0.07 -8.16
CA GLU A 23 -10.73 -0.82 -8.42
C GLU A 23 -10.28 -2.25 -8.70
N GLU A 24 -9.22 -2.39 -9.47
CA GLU A 24 -8.65 -3.70 -9.79
C GLU A 24 -8.03 -4.35 -8.56
N ILE A 25 -7.31 -3.56 -7.77
CA ILE A 25 -6.68 -4.04 -6.54
C ILE A 25 -7.75 -4.47 -5.54
N ALA A 26 -8.77 -3.64 -5.36
CA ALA A 26 -9.86 -3.92 -4.44
C ALA A 26 -10.55 -5.24 -4.79
N ASP A 27 -10.83 -5.45 -6.06
CA ASP A 27 -11.46 -6.67 -6.54
C ASP A 27 -10.57 -7.90 -6.30
N ALA A 28 -9.29 -7.78 -6.64
CA ALA A 28 -8.35 -8.88 -6.50
C ALA A 28 -8.09 -9.27 -5.03
N LEU A 29 -8.05 -8.29 -4.15
CA LEU A 29 -7.75 -8.51 -2.73
C LEU A 29 -9.01 -8.65 -1.87
N GLY A 30 -10.19 -8.54 -2.46
CA GLY A 30 -11.43 -8.68 -1.72
C GLY A 30 -11.68 -7.56 -0.72
N MET A 31 -11.39 -6.32 -1.10
CA MET A 31 -11.59 -5.16 -0.25
C MET A 31 -12.33 -4.06 -1.01
N ALA A 32 -12.85 -3.07 -0.29
CA ALA A 32 -13.47 -1.91 -0.90
C ALA A 32 -12.42 -0.98 -1.51
N VAL A 33 -12.80 -0.20 -2.52
CA VAL A 33 -11.90 0.78 -3.15
C VAL A 33 -11.35 1.75 -2.13
N GLY A 34 -12.19 2.23 -1.20
CA GLY A 34 -11.75 3.11 -0.12
C GLY A 34 -10.69 2.47 0.76
N SER A 35 -10.81 1.16 1.03
CA SER A 35 -9.81 0.42 1.79
C SER A 35 -8.49 0.33 1.03
N SER A 36 -8.55 0.11 -0.28
CA SER A 36 -7.34 0.09 -1.11
C SER A 36 -6.59 1.41 -1.03
N LYS A 37 -7.31 2.53 -1.15
CA LYS A 37 -6.71 3.86 -1.04
C LYS A 37 -6.10 4.09 0.35
N ALA A 38 -6.81 3.69 1.41
CA ALA A 38 -6.33 3.82 2.77
C ALA A 38 -5.07 3.00 3.00
N GLN A 39 -5.01 1.78 2.47
CA GLN A 39 -3.85 0.92 2.60
C GLN A 39 -2.63 1.51 1.88
N LEU A 40 -2.84 2.10 0.71
CA LEU A 40 -1.76 2.76 -0.03
C LEU A 40 -1.22 3.95 0.76
N HIS A 41 -2.11 4.76 1.29
CA HIS A 41 -1.72 5.92 2.10
C HIS A 41 -0.92 5.48 3.32
N ARG A 42 -1.37 4.44 4.00
CA ARG A 42 -0.67 3.88 5.15
C ARG A 42 0.71 3.36 4.78
N ALA A 43 0.81 2.61 3.69
CA ALA A 43 2.08 2.07 3.23
C ALA A 43 3.09 3.17 2.92
N ARG A 44 2.63 4.22 2.23
CA ARG A 44 3.50 5.36 1.90
C ARG A 44 3.96 6.11 3.15
N GLY A 45 3.08 6.25 4.14
CA GLY A 45 3.42 6.86 5.41
C GLY A 45 4.49 6.10 6.16
N LEU A 46 4.35 4.77 6.23
CA LEU A 46 5.33 3.91 6.90
C LEU A 46 6.68 3.95 6.18
N LEU A 47 6.68 3.95 4.86
CA LEU A 47 7.92 4.06 4.09
C LEU A 47 8.59 5.41 4.32
N ARG A 48 7.81 6.48 4.37
CA ARG A 48 8.35 7.81 4.63
C ARG A 48 9.02 7.87 5.99
N GLU A 49 8.37 7.35 7.02
CA GLU A 49 8.95 7.31 8.37
C GLU A 49 10.28 6.57 8.38
N ARG A 50 10.33 5.45 7.67
CA ARG A 50 11.54 4.64 7.59
C ARG A 50 12.67 5.38 6.90
N LEU A 51 12.37 6.06 5.81
CA LEU A 51 13.36 6.85 5.08
C LEU A 51 13.87 8.02 5.92
N GLU A 52 12.97 8.70 6.63
CA GLU A 52 13.35 9.80 7.51
C GLU A 52 14.24 9.34 8.65
N ALA A 53 13.97 8.14 9.17
CA ALA A 53 14.78 7.58 10.26
C ALA A 53 16.21 7.26 9.82
N HIS A 54 16.43 7.07 8.53
CA HIS A 54 17.75 6.77 7.99
C HIS A 54 18.45 7.98 7.37
N ALA A 55 17.77 9.10 7.33
CA ALA A 55 18.31 10.32 6.72
C ALA A 55 19.40 11.00 7.57
#